data_5d77b92715fbd165d153774d4219f8f0
#
_entry.id   5d77b92715fbd165d153774d4219f8f0
#
_cell.length_a   1.000
_cell.length_b   1.000
_cell.length_c   1.000
_cell.angle_alpha   90.00
_cell.angle_beta   90.00
_cell.angle_gamma   90.00
#
_symmetry.space_group_name_H-M   'P 1'
#
loop_
_entity.id
_entity.type
_entity.pdbx_description
1 polymer ?
#
loop_
_entity_poly.entity_id
_entity_poly.type
_entity_poly.pdbx_seq_one_letter_code
_entity_poly.pdbx_strand_id
1 'polypeptide(L)'
;TYIVCFDNQNARFEFPEKKKLNKTLQDLLEPEVDDKYFLSDRILPTILSDGTGGYKAKSEIDLKIARPLCATMAKMHRACQDNYVTQKGKIRRLTPRECARLQGFEDSFVIPVSDSQAYKQFGNAVTVNVSRAVAQSVKSTFINLGEWVD
;
A
#
# COMPACT_ATOMS: atom_id res chain seq x y z
N THR A 1 -7.01 0.18 -10.79
CA THR A 1 -7.22 0.51 -12.22
C THR A 1 -7.20 2.02 -12.39
N TYR A 2 -6.51 2.51 -13.42
CA TYR A 2 -6.54 3.91 -13.84
C TYR A 2 -7.30 3.99 -15.16
N ILE A 3 -8.17 4.98 -15.27
CA ILE A 3 -8.89 5.33 -16.49
C ILE A 3 -8.56 6.78 -16.78
N VAL A 4 -8.05 7.05 -17.98
CA VAL A 4 -7.70 8.40 -18.44
C VAL A 4 -8.55 8.71 -19.64
N CYS A 5 -9.26 9.84 -19.59
CA CYS A 5 -10.13 10.30 -20.67
C CYS A 5 -9.73 11.72 -21.07
N PHE A 6 -9.80 12.00 -22.35
CA PHE A 6 -9.61 13.32 -22.94
C PHE A 6 -10.86 13.68 -23.74
N ASP A 7 -11.24 14.93 -23.73
CA ASP A 7 -12.30 15.49 -24.58
C ASP A 7 -11.78 15.81 -25.99
N ASN A 8 -10.47 15.98 -26.15
CA ASN A 8 -9.82 16.18 -27.42
C ASN A 8 -9.55 14.85 -28.15
N GLN A 9 -10.21 14.65 -29.30
CA GLN A 9 -10.08 13.42 -30.12
C GLN A 9 -8.68 13.22 -30.70
N ASN A 10 -7.85 14.26 -30.74
CA ASN A 10 -6.47 14.18 -31.24
C ASN A 10 -5.48 13.75 -30.11
N ALA A 11 -5.93 13.61 -28.87
CA ALA A 11 -5.07 13.18 -27.79
C ALA A 11 -4.46 11.80 -28.06
N ARG A 12 -3.15 11.70 -27.89
CA ARG A 12 -2.40 10.44 -27.98
C ARG A 12 -1.76 10.20 -26.63
N PHE A 13 -2.48 9.47 -25.77
CA PHE A 13 -2.04 9.15 -24.42
C PHE A 13 -1.42 7.76 -24.38
N GLU A 14 -0.28 7.67 -23.74
CA GLU A 14 0.39 6.40 -23.42
C GLU A 14 0.58 6.27 -21.94
N PHE A 15 0.25 5.08 -21.39
CA PHE A 15 0.53 4.80 -19.99
C PHE A 15 2.05 4.73 -19.76
N PRO A 16 2.50 5.16 -18.56
CA PRO A 16 3.92 5.12 -18.24
C PRO A 16 4.45 3.68 -18.29
N GLU A 17 5.71 3.55 -18.69
CA GLU A 17 6.40 2.25 -18.72
C GLU A 17 6.48 1.60 -17.33
N LYS A 18 6.48 0.27 -17.32
CA LYS A 18 6.61 -0.51 -16.10
C LYS A 18 8.02 -0.33 -15.53
N LYS A 19 8.09 0.06 -14.26
CA LYS A 19 9.36 0.15 -13.53
C LYS A 19 9.56 -1.09 -12.67
N LYS A 20 10.80 -1.58 -12.63
CA LYS A 20 11.18 -2.68 -11.73
C LYS A 20 11.19 -2.18 -10.28
N LEU A 21 10.60 -2.96 -9.38
CA LEU A 21 10.69 -2.71 -7.95
C LEU A 21 12.16 -2.89 -7.49
N ASN A 22 12.66 -1.89 -6.80
CA ASN A 22 14.02 -1.87 -6.24
C ASN A 22 14.04 -1.98 -4.70
N LYS A 23 12.87 -2.00 -4.07
CA LYS A 23 12.71 -2.16 -2.62
C LYS A 23 11.80 -3.34 -2.31
N THR A 24 12.05 -3.97 -1.17
CA THR A 24 11.21 -5.02 -0.60
C THR A 24 10.37 -4.45 0.54
N LEU A 25 9.43 -5.24 1.08
CA LEU A 25 8.69 -4.86 2.28
C LEU A 25 9.65 -4.58 3.46
N GLN A 26 10.69 -5.40 3.60
CA GLN A 26 11.66 -5.28 4.70
C GLN A 26 12.42 -3.94 4.68
N ASP A 27 12.66 -3.38 3.49
CA ASP A 27 13.36 -2.08 3.34
C ASP A 27 12.50 -0.89 3.79
N LEU A 28 11.21 -1.11 4.06
CA LEU A 28 10.26 -0.06 4.45
C LEU A 28 9.90 -0.10 5.93
N LEU A 29 10.37 -1.12 6.67
CA LEU A 29 10.05 -1.30 8.07
C LEU A 29 10.74 -0.26 8.96
N GLU A 30 10.04 0.10 10.04
CA GLU A 30 10.63 0.90 11.10
C GLU A 30 11.54 0.03 11.98
N PRO A 31 12.74 0.51 12.36
CA PRO A 31 13.69 -0.27 13.15
C PRO A 31 13.15 -0.55 14.56
N GLU A 32 12.33 0.35 15.08
CA GLU A 32 11.67 0.23 16.38
C GLU A 32 10.20 0.63 16.27
N VAL A 33 9.33 -0.14 16.92
CA VAL A 33 7.89 0.07 16.94
C VAL A 33 7.32 -0.13 18.32
N ASP A 34 6.18 0.50 18.59
CA ASP A 34 5.44 0.34 19.84
C ASP A 34 4.95 -1.12 20.02
N ASP A 35 4.94 -1.60 21.25
CA ASP A 35 4.50 -2.95 21.62
C ASP A 35 3.06 -3.26 21.17
N LYS A 36 2.21 -2.25 21.04
CA LYS A 36 0.82 -2.40 20.56
C LYS A 36 0.69 -3.02 19.17
N TYR A 37 1.74 -3.00 18.36
CA TYR A 37 1.75 -3.59 17.02
C TYR A 37 2.06 -5.08 17.02
N PHE A 38 2.67 -5.61 18.08
CA PHE A 38 2.96 -7.03 18.21
C PHE A 38 1.69 -7.81 18.52
N LEU A 39 1.58 -9.00 17.94
CA LEU A 39 0.44 -9.88 18.15
C LEU A 39 0.63 -10.70 19.42
N SER A 40 -0.43 -10.83 20.23
CA SER A 40 -0.43 -11.75 21.35
C SER A 40 -0.58 -13.19 20.88
N ASP A 41 -0.03 -14.14 21.65
CA ASP A 41 -0.11 -15.58 21.36
C ASP A 41 -1.56 -16.06 21.21
N ARG A 42 -2.51 -15.42 21.89
CA ARG A 42 -3.93 -15.71 21.81
C ARG A 42 -4.51 -15.48 20.42
N ILE A 43 -4.06 -14.43 19.69
CA ILE A 43 -4.62 -14.06 18.39
C ILE A 43 -3.88 -14.70 17.23
N LEU A 44 -2.64 -15.17 17.44
CA LEU A 44 -1.79 -15.73 16.38
C LEU A 44 -2.47 -16.87 15.58
N PRO A 45 -3.10 -17.89 16.22
CA PRO A 45 -3.77 -18.96 15.46
C PRO A 45 -4.87 -18.46 14.53
N THR A 46 -5.57 -17.39 14.94
CA THR A 46 -6.62 -16.77 14.12
C THR A 46 -6.01 -16.00 12.94
N ILE A 47 -4.94 -15.25 13.18
CA ILE A 47 -4.28 -14.44 12.15
C ILE A 47 -3.62 -15.35 11.10
N LEU A 48 -2.98 -16.43 11.55
CA LEU A 48 -2.23 -17.35 10.69
C LEU A 48 -3.10 -18.44 10.06
N SER A 49 -4.42 -18.44 10.27
CA SER A 49 -5.30 -19.43 9.67
C SER A 49 -5.46 -19.22 8.15
N ASP A 50 -5.53 -20.33 7.41
CA ASP A 50 -5.69 -20.36 5.95
C ASP A 50 -7.15 -20.13 5.51
N GLY A 51 -7.69 -18.97 5.85
CA GLY A 51 -9.04 -18.58 5.49
C GLY A 51 -10.12 -19.08 6.46
N THR A 52 -11.39 -18.78 6.15
CA THR A 52 -12.58 -19.19 6.93
C THR A 52 -13.73 -19.53 6.01
N GLY A 53 -14.54 -20.49 6.45
CA GLY A 53 -15.71 -20.93 5.69
C GLY A 53 -15.31 -21.53 4.37
N GLY A 54 -15.81 -21.60 3.34
CA GLY A 54 -15.40 -22.20 2.07
C GLY A 54 -14.24 -21.50 1.35
N TYR A 55 -13.75 -20.36 1.86
CA TYR A 55 -12.64 -19.63 1.27
C TYR A 55 -11.30 -20.08 1.88
N LYS A 56 -10.47 -20.67 1.03
CA LYS A 56 -9.10 -21.09 1.39
C LYS A 56 -8.10 -20.16 0.73
N ALA A 57 -7.21 -19.60 1.53
CA ALA A 57 -6.08 -18.81 1.06
C ALA A 57 -4.89 -19.03 1.99
N LYS A 58 -3.71 -19.14 1.41
CA LYS A 58 -2.49 -19.41 2.17
C LYS A 58 -2.10 -18.21 3.02
N SER A 59 -1.96 -18.43 4.33
CA SER A 59 -1.38 -17.44 5.25
C SER A 59 0.11 -17.36 5.06
N GLU A 60 0.64 -16.17 4.83
CA GLU A 60 2.06 -15.92 4.64
C GLU A 60 2.45 -14.63 5.36
N ILE A 61 3.59 -14.67 6.03
CA ILE A 61 4.22 -13.53 6.68
C ILE A 61 5.59 -13.26 6.04
N ASP A 62 6.20 -12.16 6.37
CA ASP A 62 7.53 -11.78 5.88
C ASP A 62 7.66 -11.78 4.36
N LEU A 63 6.60 -11.41 3.66
CA LEU A 63 6.59 -11.35 2.22
C LEU A 63 7.66 -10.38 1.71
N LYS A 64 8.35 -10.75 0.65
CA LYS A 64 9.29 -9.88 -0.04
C LYS A 64 8.56 -8.69 -0.71
N ILE A 65 7.41 -8.95 -1.30
CA ILE A 65 6.53 -7.94 -1.89
C ILE A 65 5.24 -7.92 -1.08
N ALA A 66 4.89 -6.76 -0.56
CA ALA A 66 3.68 -6.59 0.23
C ALA A 66 2.41 -6.88 -0.59
N ARG A 67 1.42 -7.45 0.07
CA ARG A 67 0.05 -7.50 -0.45
C ARG A 67 -0.53 -6.09 -0.52
N PRO A 68 -1.51 -5.82 -1.40
CA PRO A 68 -2.24 -4.56 -1.40
C PRO A 68 -2.81 -4.25 -0.02
N LEU A 69 -2.74 -2.99 0.39
CA LEU A 69 -3.35 -2.56 1.64
C LEU A 69 -4.88 -2.51 1.51
N CYS A 70 -5.58 -2.92 2.56
CA CYS A 70 -7.03 -2.91 2.61
C CYS A 70 -7.54 -1.89 3.65
N ALA A 71 -8.61 -1.18 3.36
CA ALA A 71 -9.22 -0.24 4.30
C ALA A 71 -9.74 -0.91 5.59
N THR A 72 -9.94 -2.23 5.56
CA THR A 72 -10.42 -3.04 6.69
C THR A 72 -9.31 -3.60 7.57
N MET A 73 -8.03 -3.38 7.26
CA MET A 73 -6.91 -3.94 8.01
C MET A 73 -6.82 -3.47 9.48
N ALA A 74 -7.55 -2.40 9.85
CA ALA A 74 -7.68 -1.95 11.25
C ALA A 74 -8.58 -2.84 12.11
N LYS A 75 -9.44 -3.67 11.47
CA LYS A 75 -10.50 -4.43 12.16
C LYS A 75 -10.13 -5.90 12.29
N MET A 76 -10.77 -6.73 11.52
CA MET A 76 -10.48 -8.17 11.48
C MET A 76 -9.64 -8.47 10.25
N HIS A 77 -8.44 -8.98 10.48
CA HIS A 77 -7.45 -9.23 9.46
C HIS A 77 -6.78 -10.58 9.64
N ARG A 78 -6.16 -11.09 8.56
CA ARG A 78 -5.50 -12.39 8.52
C ARG A 78 -4.26 -12.30 7.63
N ALA A 79 -3.27 -13.13 7.89
CA ALA A 79 -2.04 -13.18 7.10
C ALA A 79 -2.24 -13.68 5.66
N CYS A 80 -3.42 -14.16 5.30
CA CYS A 80 -3.78 -14.46 3.92
C CYS A 80 -4.27 -13.22 3.13
N GLN A 81 -4.56 -12.11 3.80
CA GLN A 81 -5.05 -10.87 3.19
C GLN A 81 -4.15 -9.69 3.47
N ASP A 82 -3.66 -9.55 4.71
CA ASP A 82 -2.90 -8.42 5.19
C ASP A 82 -1.43 -8.77 5.39
N ASN A 83 -0.61 -7.75 5.56
CA ASN A 83 0.83 -7.89 5.73
C ASN A 83 1.20 -8.01 7.21
N TYR A 84 1.94 -9.05 7.53
CA TYR A 84 2.56 -9.29 8.82
C TYR A 84 4.04 -9.54 8.66
N VAL A 85 4.82 -9.12 9.64
CA VAL A 85 6.27 -9.25 9.63
C VAL A 85 6.78 -9.74 10.98
N THR A 86 7.91 -10.43 10.95
CA THR A 86 8.63 -10.85 12.15
C THR A 86 9.65 -9.77 12.53
N GLN A 87 9.60 -9.30 13.77
CA GLN A 87 10.60 -8.39 14.32
C GLN A 87 10.90 -8.79 15.76
N LYS A 88 12.18 -8.84 16.12
CA LYS A 88 12.64 -9.27 17.46
C LYS A 88 12.05 -10.64 17.87
N GLY A 89 11.91 -11.57 16.91
CA GLY A 89 11.37 -12.92 17.15
C GLY A 89 9.85 -12.99 17.38
N LYS A 90 9.11 -11.89 17.22
CA LYS A 90 7.66 -11.84 17.37
C LYS A 90 6.99 -11.35 16.09
N ILE A 91 5.79 -11.85 15.83
CA ILE A 91 4.98 -11.42 14.68
C ILE A 91 4.23 -10.14 15.05
N ARG A 92 4.22 -9.19 14.12
CA ARG A 92 3.50 -7.93 14.26
C ARG A 92 2.80 -7.51 12.97
N ARG A 93 1.83 -6.62 13.11
CA ARG A 93 1.26 -5.88 11.98
C ARG A 93 2.19 -4.74 11.54
N LEU A 94 1.97 -4.23 10.35
CA LEU A 94 2.62 -2.99 9.92
C LEU A 94 2.10 -1.80 10.73
N THR A 95 2.96 -0.81 10.95
CA THR A 95 2.55 0.47 11.53
C THR A 95 1.86 1.36 10.48
N PRO A 96 1.11 2.41 10.88
CA PRO A 96 0.61 3.41 9.94
C PRO A 96 1.70 4.06 9.09
N ARG A 97 2.90 4.28 9.67
CA ARG A 97 4.03 4.84 8.93
C ARG A 97 4.54 3.88 7.85
N GLU A 98 4.66 2.61 8.14
CA GLU A 98 5.03 1.59 7.16
C GLU A 98 3.98 1.46 6.04
N CYS A 99 2.69 1.56 6.39
CA CYS A 99 1.61 1.61 5.39
C CYS A 99 1.72 2.85 4.49
N ALA A 100 2.07 4.01 5.05
CA ALA A 100 2.33 5.23 4.28
C ALA A 100 3.50 5.02 3.30
N ARG A 101 4.62 4.47 3.78
CA ARG A 101 5.80 4.16 2.94
C ARG A 101 5.46 3.19 1.80
N LEU A 102 4.63 2.17 2.06
CA LEU A 102 4.14 1.24 1.02
C LEU A 102 3.33 1.93 -0.07
N GLN A 103 2.55 2.95 0.30
CA GLN A 103 1.82 3.78 -0.65
C GLN A 103 2.69 4.86 -1.31
N GLY A 104 3.97 4.96 -0.93
CA GLY A 104 4.92 5.91 -1.51
C GLY A 104 4.85 7.32 -0.92
N PHE A 105 4.23 7.49 0.25
CA PHE A 105 4.34 8.72 1.02
C PHE A 105 5.71 8.83 1.68
N GLU A 106 6.26 10.03 1.71
CA GLU A 106 7.53 10.33 2.37
C GLU A 106 7.38 10.35 3.90
N ASP A 107 8.47 10.17 4.62
CA ASP A 107 8.45 10.17 6.09
C ASP A 107 8.09 11.54 6.68
N SER A 108 8.26 12.61 5.91
CA SER A 108 7.81 13.96 6.25
C SER A 108 6.28 14.14 6.25
N PHE A 109 5.55 13.19 5.63
CA PHE A 109 4.08 13.23 5.60
C PHE A 109 3.53 13.03 7.01
N VAL A 110 2.84 14.06 7.55
CA VAL A 110 2.24 14.02 8.88
C VAL A 110 0.98 13.15 8.87
N ILE A 111 0.84 12.28 9.87
CA ILE A 111 -0.34 11.42 10.07
C ILE A 111 -1.09 11.91 11.32
N PRO A 112 -1.99 12.90 11.21
CA PRO A 112 -2.60 13.58 12.37
C PRO A 112 -3.89 12.88 12.85
N VAL A 113 -3.99 11.58 12.65
CA VAL A 113 -5.19 10.79 12.96
C VAL A 113 -4.85 9.55 13.77
N SER A 114 -5.85 8.89 14.35
CA SER A 114 -5.66 7.62 15.06
C SER A 114 -5.18 6.51 14.10
N ASP A 115 -4.50 5.50 14.63
CA ASP A 115 -4.04 4.34 13.86
C ASP A 115 -5.16 3.71 13.01
N SER A 116 -6.35 3.56 13.59
CA SER A 116 -7.51 2.99 12.89
C SER A 116 -7.92 3.81 11.67
N GLN A 117 -7.90 5.13 11.79
CA GLN A 117 -8.20 6.03 10.67
C GLN A 117 -7.07 6.03 9.65
N ALA A 118 -5.81 6.02 10.10
CA ALA A 118 -4.65 5.95 9.24
C ALA A 118 -4.67 4.67 8.37
N TYR A 119 -4.91 3.51 8.98
CA TYR A 119 -5.05 2.25 8.24
C TYR A 119 -6.16 2.31 7.19
N LYS A 120 -7.33 2.87 7.56
CA LYS A 120 -8.43 3.04 6.62
C LYS A 120 -8.05 3.97 5.45
N GLN A 121 -7.37 5.07 5.75
CA GLN A 121 -6.94 6.04 4.74
C GLN A 121 -5.88 5.43 3.80
N PHE A 122 -4.83 4.81 4.33
CA PHE A 122 -3.80 4.18 3.50
C PHE A 122 -4.32 2.96 2.73
N GLY A 123 -5.28 2.22 3.28
CA GLY A 123 -5.95 1.14 2.56
C GLY A 123 -6.84 1.60 1.40
N ASN A 124 -7.35 2.83 1.45
CA ASN A 124 -8.11 3.47 0.36
C ASN A 124 -7.23 4.34 -0.54
N ALA A 125 -5.99 4.63 -0.14
CA ALA A 125 -5.10 5.48 -0.91
C ALA A 125 -4.67 4.81 -2.22
N VAL A 126 -4.33 5.64 -3.20
CA VAL A 126 -3.63 5.22 -4.42
C VAL A 126 -2.13 5.41 -4.22
N THR A 127 -1.35 4.50 -4.80
CA THR A 127 0.12 4.57 -4.71
C THR A 127 0.65 5.85 -5.37
N VAL A 128 1.29 6.70 -4.58
CA VAL A 128 1.77 8.04 -4.98
C VAL A 128 2.65 7.98 -6.22
N ASN A 129 3.60 7.05 -6.27
CA ASN A 129 4.53 6.92 -7.40
C ASN A 129 3.82 6.57 -8.71
N VAL A 130 2.78 5.73 -8.66
CA VAL A 130 2.00 5.37 -9.85
C VAL A 130 1.13 6.54 -10.29
N SER A 131 0.44 7.21 -9.36
CA SER A 131 -0.37 8.39 -9.65
C SER A 131 0.46 9.51 -10.26
N ARG A 132 1.66 9.75 -9.72
CA ARG A 132 2.61 10.74 -10.27
C ARG A 132 3.02 10.39 -11.69
N ALA A 133 3.35 9.13 -11.97
CA ALA A 133 3.75 8.70 -13.32
C ALA A 133 2.60 8.87 -14.33
N VAL A 134 1.37 8.48 -13.95
CA VAL A 134 0.19 8.68 -14.80
C VAL A 134 -0.08 10.16 -15.04
N ALA A 135 0.00 11.00 -14.00
CA ALA A 135 -0.18 12.44 -14.12
C ALA A 135 0.88 13.08 -15.04
N GLN A 136 2.12 12.61 -14.99
CA GLN A 136 3.18 13.06 -15.91
C GLN A 136 2.86 12.70 -17.36
N SER A 137 2.34 11.50 -17.64
CA SER A 137 1.92 11.11 -19.00
C SER A 137 0.74 11.97 -19.46
N VAL A 138 -0.22 12.28 -18.58
CA VAL A 138 -1.33 13.21 -18.88
C VAL A 138 -0.79 14.60 -19.24
N LYS A 139 0.11 15.16 -18.40
CA LYS A 139 0.75 16.45 -18.66
C LYS A 139 1.45 16.46 -20.04
N SER A 140 2.22 15.42 -20.34
CA SER A 140 2.92 15.30 -21.62
C SER A 140 1.94 15.29 -22.80
N THR A 141 0.78 14.63 -22.66
CA THR A 141 -0.26 14.63 -23.70
C THR A 141 -0.79 16.04 -23.95
N PHE A 142 -1.08 16.82 -22.90
CA PHE A 142 -1.55 18.21 -23.06
C PHE A 142 -0.49 19.13 -23.66
N ILE A 143 0.78 18.97 -23.30
CA ILE A 143 1.90 19.71 -23.92
C ILE A 143 1.94 19.42 -25.42
N ASN A 144 1.82 18.15 -25.83
CA ASN A 144 1.85 17.74 -27.23
C ASN A 144 0.64 18.27 -28.03
N LEU A 145 -0.47 18.54 -27.37
CA LEU A 145 -1.67 19.17 -27.97
C LEU A 145 -1.56 20.70 -28.03
N GLY A 146 -0.56 21.31 -27.39
CA GLY A 146 -0.46 22.75 -27.22
C GLY A 146 -1.47 23.35 -26.23
N GLU A 147 -2.05 22.52 -25.37
CA GLU A 147 -3.11 22.90 -24.42
C GLU A 147 -2.58 23.08 -22.98
N TRP A 148 -1.29 22.87 -22.74
CA TRP A 148 -0.70 23.08 -21.41
C TRP A 148 -0.14 24.51 -21.32
N VAL A 149 -0.63 25.27 -20.32
CA VAL A 149 -0.09 26.57 -19.91
C VAL A 149 0.52 26.39 -18.54
N ASP A 150 1.79 26.80 -18.34
CA ASP A 150 2.51 26.75 -17.05
C ASP A 150 1.96 27.79 -16.07
#